data_474a8b721176374a3d2fd91166f82296
#
_entry.id   474a8b721176374a3d2fd91166f82296
#
_cell.length_a   1.000
_cell.length_b   1.000
_cell.length_c   1.000
_cell.angle_alpha   90.00
_cell.angle_beta   90.00
_cell.angle_gamma   90.00
#
_symmetry.space_group_name_H-M   'P 1'
#
loop_
_entity.id
_entity.type
_entity.pdbx_description
1 polymer ?
#
loop_
_entity_poly.entity_id
_entity_poly.type
_entity_poly.pdbx_seq_one_letter_code
_entity_poly.pdbx_strand_id
1 'polypeptide(L)'
;QQLKNKDIPEGGAKAVVLVEPHNYTDAPADTADFIRKKSVKAFANSILDLILDREAHPETASRIVDRYGRPETVYFGPDEQITPEDILWMVKHAADRGYSVPSAFMSSKPDTGINHKEYGVTSEGVAVFLGVALKASGVDTEKPFRVSMTGGPDGDVGGNMLKILSRDYGKNAQVVGICDGTATVEDEGGIDLDELLRLMRSNLPLADFDADKLGRGGRFALADTTEGRDLRNTMHNRVKADVLVPCGGRPATINEDNWRGFLGEDGEPACPLIVEGANLFITPGAREALFQEAGVAIVKDSSANKCGVICSSYEIAASMLLSREEFLENKEAIVQGVLDKLRVLAEQEAQLLFRQQLTHPEVSLPNSSVEISAQILRTHGAILEAMDSFKQD
;
A
#
# COMPACT_ATOMS: atom_id res chain seq x y z
N GLN A 1 2.73 -6.31 -10.94
CA GLN A 1 4.15 -6.56 -10.61
C GLN A 1 5.06 -5.60 -11.37
N GLN A 2 4.97 -5.55 -12.69
CA GLN A 2 5.82 -4.69 -13.52
C GLN A 2 5.76 -3.21 -13.11
N LEU A 3 4.56 -2.68 -12.88
CA LEU A 3 4.38 -1.28 -12.47
C LEU A 3 4.89 -0.98 -11.05
N LYS A 4 5.09 -2.00 -10.24
CA LYS A 4 5.69 -1.86 -8.90
C LYS A 4 7.21 -1.88 -8.92
N ASN A 5 7.85 -2.23 -10.05
CA ASN A 5 9.31 -2.26 -10.22
C ASN A 5 10.02 -3.03 -9.10
N LYS A 6 9.59 -4.27 -8.85
CA LYS A 6 10.17 -5.10 -7.79
C LYS A 6 11.58 -5.56 -8.17
N ASP A 7 12.45 -5.63 -7.18
CA ASP A 7 13.84 -6.08 -7.33
C ASP A 7 13.96 -7.57 -7.71
N ILE A 8 12.97 -8.38 -7.29
CA ILE A 8 12.96 -9.81 -7.54
C ILE A 8 12.02 -10.08 -8.72
N PRO A 9 12.51 -10.71 -9.79
CA PRO A 9 11.64 -11.08 -10.92
C PRO A 9 10.65 -12.15 -10.47
N GLU A 10 9.38 -11.87 -10.59
CA GLU A 10 8.31 -12.78 -10.24
C GLU A 10 7.10 -12.54 -11.13
N GLY A 11 6.34 -13.59 -11.39
CA GLY A 11 5.02 -13.49 -11.99
C GLY A 11 4.03 -12.85 -11.01
N GLY A 12 2.86 -12.49 -11.49
CA GLY A 12 1.82 -11.93 -10.62
C GLY A 12 0.43 -12.28 -11.12
N ALA A 13 -0.39 -12.72 -10.17
CA ALA A 13 -1.81 -12.93 -10.36
C ALA A 13 -2.54 -12.54 -9.06
N LYS A 14 -3.83 -12.24 -9.17
CA LYS A 14 -4.69 -12.01 -8.00
C LYS A 14 -5.86 -12.97 -8.05
N ALA A 15 -6.10 -13.68 -6.96
CA ALA A 15 -7.26 -14.55 -6.82
C ALA A 15 -8.37 -13.79 -6.08
N VAL A 16 -9.59 -13.95 -6.58
CA VAL A 16 -10.79 -13.41 -5.94
C VAL A 16 -11.76 -14.56 -5.76
N VAL A 17 -12.21 -14.78 -4.52
CA VAL A 17 -13.27 -15.74 -4.20
C VAL A 17 -14.55 -14.95 -3.92
N LEU A 18 -15.47 -14.96 -4.85
CA LEU A 18 -16.76 -14.32 -4.69
C LEU A 18 -17.72 -15.24 -3.93
N VAL A 19 -18.24 -14.75 -2.82
CA VAL A 19 -19.28 -15.42 -2.04
C VAL A 19 -20.61 -14.74 -2.31
N GLU A 20 -21.69 -15.54 -2.47
CA GLU A 20 -23.04 -15.01 -2.67
C GLU A 20 -23.43 -14.05 -1.53
N PRO A 21 -23.84 -12.80 -1.84
CA PRO A 21 -24.09 -11.77 -0.81
C PRO A 21 -25.05 -12.19 0.29
N HIS A 22 -26.15 -12.86 -0.04
CA HIS A 22 -27.16 -13.32 0.93
C HIS A 22 -26.61 -14.39 1.90
N ASN A 23 -25.55 -15.10 1.51
CA ASN A 23 -24.90 -16.09 2.37
C ASN A 23 -23.85 -15.46 3.29
N TYR A 24 -23.48 -14.20 3.06
CA TYR A 24 -22.40 -13.54 3.79
C TYR A 24 -22.86 -12.26 4.50
N THR A 25 -23.39 -11.28 3.79
CA THR A 25 -23.76 -9.97 4.36
C THR A 25 -25.00 -10.04 5.24
N ASP A 26 -25.95 -10.89 4.91
CA ASP A 26 -27.22 -11.03 5.62
C ASP A 26 -27.19 -12.15 6.66
N ALA A 27 -26.10 -12.90 6.75
CA ALA A 27 -25.94 -14.01 7.68
C ALA A 27 -25.53 -13.51 9.08
N PRO A 28 -25.88 -14.23 10.16
CA PRO A 28 -25.28 -14.02 11.47
C PRO A 28 -23.75 -14.10 11.41
N ALA A 29 -23.05 -13.32 12.23
CA ALA A 29 -21.60 -13.18 12.21
C ALA A 29 -20.84 -14.53 12.23
N ASP A 30 -21.27 -15.48 13.06
CA ASP A 30 -20.67 -16.81 13.14
C ASP A 30 -20.81 -17.60 11.82
N THR A 31 -21.96 -17.45 11.15
CA THR A 31 -22.22 -18.10 9.85
C THR A 31 -21.37 -17.44 8.77
N ALA A 32 -21.27 -16.12 8.73
CA ALA A 32 -20.42 -15.39 7.81
C ALA A 32 -18.94 -15.78 7.96
N ASP A 33 -18.44 -15.85 9.20
CA ASP A 33 -17.04 -16.29 9.46
C ASP A 33 -16.82 -17.75 9.05
N PHE A 34 -17.76 -18.63 9.32
CA PHE A 34 -17.67 -20.03 8.86
C PHE A 34 -17.59 -20.14 7.33
N ILE A 35 -18.45 -19.40 6.61
CA ILE A 35 -18.46 -19.39 5.14
C ILE A 35 -17.15 -18.81 4.61
N ARG A 36 -16.66 -17.71 5.17
CA ARG A 36 -15.36 -17.11 4.83
C ARG A 36 -14.22 -18.12 4.99
N LYS A 37 -14.10 -18.74 6.16
CA LYS A 37 -13.07 -19.76 6.43
C LYS A 37 -13.15 -20.95 5.48
N LYS A 38 -14.38 -21.40 5.18
CA LYS A 38 -14.59 -22.49 4.24
C LYS A 38 -14.16 -22.13 2.81
N SER A 39 -14.41 -20.89 2.39
CA SER A 39 -14.00 -20.38 1.09
C SER A 39 -12.48 -20.29 0.96
N VAL A 40 -11.78 -19.82 1.99
CA VAL A 40 -10.31 -19.81 2.04
C VAL A 40 -9.73 -21.21 1.95
N LYS A 41 -10.31 -22.16 2.70
CA LYS A 41 -9.90 -23.58 2.66
C LYS A 41 -10.14 -24.21 1.30
N ALA A 42 -11.26 -23.92 0.67
CA ALA A 42 -11.57 -24.43 -0.69
C ALA A 42 -10.56 -23.89 -1.72
N PHE A 43 -10.26 -22.60 -1.66
CA PHE A 43 -9.24 -21.98 -2.51
C PHE A 43 -7.86 -22.63 -2.29
N ALA A 44 -7.40 -22.77 -1.04
CA ALA A 44 -6.11 -23.38 -0.73
C ALA A 44 -6.01 -24.83 -1.24
N ASN A 45 -7.06 -25.63 -1.08
CA ASN A 45 -7.09 -26.98 -1.63
C ASN A 45 -6.97 -26.97 -3.15
N SER A 46 -7.76 -26.14 -3.83
CA SER A 46 -7.78 -26.09 -5.30
C SER A 46 -6.42 -25.68 -5.88
N ILE A 47 -5.77 -24.68 -5.25
CA ILE A 47 -4.45 -24.24 -5.75
C ILE A 47 -3.37 -25.27 -5.47
N LEU A 48 -3.40 -25.92 -4.30
CA LEU A 48 -2.46 -27.00 -3.98
C LEU A 48 -2.63 -28.18 -4.93
N ASP A 49 -3.85 -28.55 -5.30
CA ASP A 49 -4.09 -29.59 -6.29
C ASP A 49 -3.42 -29.28 -7.65
N LEU A 50 -3.27 -27.99 -7.98
CA LEU A 50 -2.63 -27.55 -9.23
C LEU A 50 -1.09 -27.56 -9.20
N ILE A 51 -0.48 -27.26 -8.04
CA ILE A 51 0.95 -26.97 -7.93
C ILE A 51 1.78 -28.06 -7.23
N LEU A 52 1.12 -29.05 -6.61
CA LEU A 52 1.83 -30.14 -5.95
C LEU A 52 2.53 -31.06 -6.96
N ASP A 53 3.61 -31.67 -6.50
CA ASP A 53 4.38 -32.63 -7.28
C ASP A 53 3.48 -33.79 -7.77
N ARG A 54 3.54 -34.04 -9.06
CA ARG A 54 2.73 -35.04 -9.74
C ARG A 54 3.09 -36.47 -9.38
N GLU A 55 4.37 -36.73 -9.14
CA GLU A 55 4.84 -38.07 -8.75
C GLU A 55 4.32 -38.41 -7.34
N ALA A 56 4.21 -37.42 -6.46
CA ALA A 56 3.66 -37.58 -5.12
C ALA A 56 2.12 -37.65 -5.10
N HIS A 57 1.43 -37.12 -6.13
CA HIS A 57 -0.03 -37.00 -6.19
C HIS A 57 -0.61 -37.45 -7.54
N PRO A 58 -0.42 -38.73 -7.92
CA PRO A 58 -0.79 -39.20 -9.26
C PRO A 58 -2.31 -39.18 -9.56
N GLU A 59 -3.15 -39.22 -8.52
CA GLU A 59 -4.62 -39.16 -8.67
C GLU A 59 -5.12 -37.78 -9.10
N THR A 60 -4.44 -36.70 -8.69
CA THR A 60 -4.73 -35.32 -9.14
C THR A 60 -3.98 -34.99 -10.42
N ALA A 61 -2.77 -35.48 -10.59
CA ALA A 61 -1.91 -35.22 -11.73
C ALA A 61 -2.57 -35.56 -13.08
N SER A 62 -3.37 -36.63 -13.11
CA SER A 62 -4.07 -37.07 -14.35
C SER A 62 -5.11 -36.07 -14.87
N ARG A 63 -5.54 -35.11 -14.03
CA ARG A 63 -6.57 -34.11 -14.33
C ARG A 63 -6.01 -32.74 -14.64
N ILE A 64 -4.69 -32.54 -14.48
CA ILE A 64 -4.02 -31.24 -14.59
C ILE A 64 -3.16 -31.21 -15.84
N VAL A 65 -3.27 -30.14 -16.60
CA VAL A 65 -2.41 -29.86 -17.75
C VAL A 65 -1.20 -29.08 -17.26
N ASP A 66 -0.09 -29.78 -17.05
CA ASP A 66 1.19 -29.15 -16.77
C ASP A 66 1.90 -28.79 -18.08
N ARG A 67 2.17 -27.52 -18.26
CA ARG A 67 2.83 -27.00 -19.47
C ARG A 67 4.35 -26.89 -19.32
N TYR A 68 4.84 -26.87 -18.10
CA TYR A 68 6.26 -26.64 -17.82
C TYR A 68 7.02 -27.91 -17.40
N GLY A 69 6.32 -28.95 -16.96
CA GLY A 69 6.90 -30.23 -16.55
C GLY A 69 7.83 -30.14 -15.35
N ARG A 70 7.59 -29.17 -14.46
CA ARG A 70 8.41 -28.93 -13.26
C ARG A 70 7.53 -28.38 -12.14
N PRO A 71 7.89 -28.62 -10.85
CA PRO A 71 7.19 -28.03 -9.72
C PRO A 71 7.19 -26.51 -9.75
N GLU A 72 6.06 -25.88 -9.45
CA GLU A 72 5.95 -24.44 -9.30
C GLU A 72 6.25 -24.02 -7.85
N THR A 73 6.99 -22.92 -7.74
CA THR A 73 7.12 -22.21 -6.47
C THR A 73 6.20 -21.02 -6.47
N VAL A 74 5.18 -21.06 -5.62
CA VAL A 74 4.14 -20.04 -5.52
C VAL A 74 4.06 -19.56 -4.09
N TYR A 75 3.91 -18.24 -3.92
CA TYR A 75 3.53 -17.67 -2.63
C TYR A 75 2.32 -16.73 -2.80
N PHE A 76 1.59 -16.53 -1.70
CA PHE A 76 0.44 -15.63 -1.65
C PHE A 76 0.67 -14.49 -0.66
N GLY A 77 0.33 -13.27 -1.08
CA GLY A 77 0.14 -12.14 -0.18
C GLY A 77 -1.33 -12.10 0.26
N PRO A 78 -1.61 -12.01 1.57
CA PRO A 78 -2.98 -11.85 2.03
C PRO A 78 -3.55 -10.52 1.57
N ASP A 79 -4.85 -10.49 1.29
CA ASP A 79 -5.61 -9.29 0.99
C ASP A 79 -6.89 -9.28 1.85
N GLU A 80 -7.90 -8.52 1.46
CA GLU A 80 -9.11 -8.34 2.25
C GLU A 80 -9.73 -9.66 2.72
N GLN A 81 -10.23 -9.67 3.95
CA GLN A 81 -10.88 -10.81 4.61
C GLN A 81 -10.00 -12.01 4.92
N ILE A 82 -8.68 -11.95 4.69
CA ILE A 82 -7.74 -12.99 5.10
C ILE A 82 -7.18 -12.66 6.48
N THR A 83 -7.45 -13.54 7.45
CA THR A 83 -7.02 -13.34 8.84
C THR A 83 -5.67 -13.98 9.15
N PRO A 84 -5.00 -13.60 10.26
CA PRO A 84 -3.78 -14.27 10.72
C PRO A 84 -3.94 -15.79 10.89
N GLU A 85 -5.10 -16.25 11.36
CA GLU A 85 -5.40 -17.68 11.52
C GLU A 85 -5.51 -18.39 10.18
N ASP A 86 -6.08 -17.73 9.17
CA ASP A 86 -6.15 -18.30 7.81
C ASP A 86 -4.74 -18.47 7.23
N ILE A 87 -3.86 -17.48 7.41
CA ILE A 87 -2.46 -17.54 6.95
C ILE A 87 -1.74 -18.74 7.58
N LEU A 88 -1.80 -18.89 8.89
CA LEU A 88 -1.17 -20.00 9.60
C LEU A 88 -1.76 -21.35 9.17
N TRP A 89 -3.09 -21.42 8.98
CA TRP A 89 -3.73 -22.62 8.50
C TRP A 89 -3.28 -22.99 7.08
N MET A 90 -3.17 -22.01 6.17
CA MET A 90 -2.73 -22.24 4.79
C MET A 90 -1.30 -22.76 4.74
N VAL A 91 -0.37 -22.18 5.51
CA VAL A 91 1.03 -22.63 5.60
C VAL A 91 1.11 -24.06 6.12
N LYS A 92 0.41 -24.36 7.24
CA LYS A 92 0.36 -25.70 7.80
C LYS A 92 -0.25 -26.69 6.80
N HIS A 93 -1.34 -26.33 6.17
CA HIS A 93 -2.01 -27.19 5.22
C HIS A 93 -1.15 -27.48 3.98
N ALA A 94 -0.40 -26.50 3.48
CA ALA A 94 0.57 -26.69 2.41
C ALA A 94 1.67 -27.70 2.81
N ALA A 95 2.17 -27.62 4.05
CA ALA A 95 3.11 -28.58 4.59
C ALA A 95 2.51 -29.98 4.71
N ASP A 96 1.31 -30.10 5.27
CA ASP A 96 0.59 -31.37 5.44
C ASP A 96 0.28 -32.04 4.08
N ARG A 97 0.13 -31.24 3.00
CA ARG A 97 -0.09 -31.69 1.62
C ARG A 97 1.22 -32.00 0.86
N GLY A 98 2.38 -31.77 1.46
CA GLY A 98 3.67 -32.05 0.83
C GLY A 98 4.17 -30.98 -0.14
N TYR A 99 3.70 -29.72 -0.03
CA TYR A 99 4.28 -28.63 -0.80
C TYR A 99 5.75 -28.42 -0.43
N SER A 100 6.62 -28.25 -1.42
CA SER A 100 8.08 -28.30 -1.23
C SER A 100 8.66 -27.17 -0.34
N VAL A 101 8.02 -26.00 -0.32
CA VAL A 101 8.48 -24.82 0.43
C VAL A 101 7.32 -24.18 1.23
N PRO A 102 6.75 -24.92 2.20
CA PRO A 102 5.53 -24.48 2.89
C PRO A 102 5.73 -23.18 3.70
N SER A 103 6.92 -22.95 4.23
CA SER A 103 7.27 -21.69 4.95
C SER A 103 7.17 -20.45 4.05
N ALA A 104 7.36 -20.62 2.75
CA ALA A 104 7.27 -19.55 1.78
C ALA A 104 5.86 -19.43 1.14
N PHE A 105 4.89 -20.30 1.47
CA PHE A 105 3.58 -20.33 0.81
C PHE A 105 2.74 -19.07 1.06
N MET A 106 2.90 -18.41 2.21
CA MET A 106 2.21 -17.15 2.55
C MET A 106 3.21 -16.11 3.03
N SER A 107 3.04 -14.86 2.61
CA SER A 107 3.67 -13.71 3.26
C SER A 107 2.82 -13.18 4.42
N SER A 108 3.35 -12.22 5.19
CA SER A 108 2.70 -11.59 6.34
C SER A 108 2.29 -12.58 7.44
N LYS A 109 3.08 -13.64 7.61
CA LYS A 109 2.85 -14.61 8.69
C LYS A 109 2.97 -13.92 10.06
N PRO A 110 2.06 -14.20 11.01
CA PRO A 110 2.07 -13.55 12.33
C PRO A 110 3.36 -13.76 13.12
N ASP A 111 3.98 -14.94 13.01
CA ASP A 111 5.19 -15.30 13.73
C ASP A 111 6.48 -15.09 12.91
N THR A 112 6.61 -15.79 11.78
CA THR A 112 7.79 -15.79 10.92
C THR A 112 7.64 -14.90 9.69
N GLY A 113 6.85 -13.84 9.79
CA GLY A 113 6.63 -12.85 8.77
C GLY A 113 6.91 -11.42 9.25
N ILE A 114 6.82 -10.50 8.30
CA ILE A 114 6.94 -9.06 8.55
C ILE A 114 5.52 -8.46 8.47
N ASN A 115 4.94 -8.14 9.62
CA ASN A 115 3.63 -7.54 9.69
C ASN A 115 3.70 -6.08 9.19
N HIS A 116 3.08 -5.80 8.05
CA HIS A 116 3.15 -4.48 7.41
C HIS A 116 2.55 -3.37 8.28
N LYS A 117 1.47 -3.64 9.02
CA LYS A 117 0.85 -2.66 9.91
C LYS A 117 1.73 -2.39 11.14
N GLU A 118 2.29 -3.42 11.74
CA GLU A 118 3.15 -3.30 12.93
C GLU A 118 4.39 -2.46 12.66
N TYR A 119 5.06 -2.74 11.53
CA TYR A 119 6.33 -2.09 11.17
C TYR A 119 6.17 -0.89 10.24
N GLY A 120 4.95 -0.59 9.80
CA GLY A 120 4.67 0.56 8.93
C GLY A 120 5.31 0.50 7.55
N VAL A 121 5.50 -0.71 7.02
CA VAL A 121 6.31 -0.96 5.82
C VAL A 121 5.88 -0.11 4.63
N THR A 122 4.58 -0.07 4.33
CA THR A 122 4.04 0.73 3.23
C THR A 122 4.26 2.22 3.45
N SER A 123 4.00 2.68 4.67
CA SER A 123 4.11 4.09 5.05
C SER A 123 5.54 4.59 5.05
N GLU A 124 6.54 3.75 5.37
CA GLU A 124 7.96 4.09 5.24
C GLU A 124 8.30 4.45 3.79
N GLY A 125 7.80 3.69 2.81
CA GLY A 125 7.98 4.02 1.39
C GLY A 125 7.30 5.34 1.02
N VAL A 126 6.03 5.52 1.42
CA VAL A 126 5.28 6.76 1.17
C VAL A 126 6.00 7.97 1.77
N ALA A 127 6.54 7.84 2.99
CA ALA A 127 7.28 8.90 3.67
C ALA A 127 8.58 9.27 2.96
N VAL A 128 9.32 8.30 2.43
CA VAL A 128 10.53 8.57 1.63
C VAL A 128 10.17 9.36 0.37
N PHE A 129 9.14 8.92 -0.38
CA PHE A 129 8.66 9.66 -1.54
C PHE A 129 8.17 11.06 -1.17
N LEU A 130 7.47 11.20 -0.04
CA LEU A 130 7.03 12.49 0.48
C LEU A 130 8.20 13.42 0.76
N GLY A 131 9.25 12.95 1.44
CA GLY A 131 10.43 13.77 1.75
C GLY A 131 11.14 14.27 0.50
N VAL A 132 11.32 13.40 -0.51
CA VAL A 132 11.91 13.79 -1.80
C VAL A 132 11.01 14.79 -2.54
N ALA A 133 9.70 14.54 -2.53
CA ALA A 133 8.72 15.38 -3.20
C ALA A 133 8.63 16.79 -2.59
N LEU A 134 8.56 16.90 -1.25
CA LEU A 134 8.57 18.18 -0.53
C LEU A 134 9.82 18.99 -0.88
N LYS A 135 11.00 18.36 -0.83
CA LYS A 135 12.26 19.00 -1.20
C LYS A 135 12.26 19.46 -2.66
N ALA A 136 11.80 18.64 -3.58
CA ALA A 136 11.74 18.97 -5.01
C ALA A 136 10.74 20.10 -5.30
N SER A 137 9.66 20.19 -4.52
CA SER A 137 8.67 21.29 -4.59
C SER A 137 9.09 22.56 -3.84
N GLY A 138 10.30 22.59 -3.24
CA GLY A 138 10.82 23.77 -2.54
C GLY A 138 10.23 23.99 -1.15
N VAL A 139 9.56 23.01 -0.56
CA VAL A 139 9.04 23.09 0.82
C VAL A 139 10.20 22.92 1.79
N ASP A 140 10.37 23.94 2.68
CA ASP A 140 11.37 23.92 3.74
C ASP A 140 10.83 23.16 4.96
N THR A 141 11.21 21.90 5.09
CA THR A 141 10.72 21.02 6.16
C THR A 141 11.30 21.34 7.56
N GLU A 142 12.30 22.22 7.64
CA GLU A 142 12.78 22.78 8.93
C GLU A 142 11.81 23.84 9.48
N LYS A 143 10.81 24.24 8.71
CA LYS A 143 9.73 25.14 9.09
C LYS A 143 8.39 24.41 9.06
N PRO A 144 7.36 24.97 9.74
CA PRO A 144 6.02 24.41 9.65
C PRO A 144 5.52 24.32 8.20
N PHE A 145 5.03 23.14 7.83
CA PHE A 145 4.36 22.88 6.56
C PHE A 145 3.05 22.10 6.79
N ARG A 146 2.10 22.24 5.89
CA ARG A 146 0.73 21.78 6.05
C ARG A 146 0.51 20.47 5.30
N VAL A 147 -0.07 19.48 5.99
CA VAL A 147 -0.38 18.15 5.43
C VAL A 147 -1.87 17.92 5.53
N SER A 148 -2.50 17.54 4.42
CA SER A 148 -3.84 16.98 4.38
C SER A 148 -3.77 15.48 4.13
N MET A 149 -4.61 14.68 4.80
CA MET A 149 -4.56 13.21 4.72
C MET A 149 -5.95 12.60 4.57
N THR A 150 -6.03 11.46 3.91
CA THR A 150 -7.18 10.56 4.01
C THR A 150 -6.74 9.19 4.55
N GLY A 151 -7.62 8.52 5.29
CA GLY A 151 -7.27 7.30 6.04
C GLY A 151 -6.96 7.62 7.50
N GLY A 152 -7.63 6.89 8.40
CA GLY A 152 -7.66 7.18 9.84
C GLY A 152 -6.43 6.70 10.61
N PRO A 153 -6.38 7.07 11.90
CA PRO A 153 -5.33 6.64 12.82
C PRO A 153 -5.28 5.13 13.05
N ASP A 154 -6.41 4.45 12.95
CA ASP A 154 -6.55 2.99 13.06
C ASP A 154 -6.17 2.25 11.78
N GLY A 155 -6.03 2.98 10.65
CA GLY A 155 -5.63 2.44 9.36
C GLY A 155 -4.16 2.06 9.31
N ASP A 156 -3.83 1.03 8.51
CA ASP A 156 -2.44 0.58 8.33
C ASP A 156 -1.54 1.72 7.82
N VAL A 157 -1.90 2.32 6.68
CA VAL A 157 -1.07 3.38 6.08
C VAL A 157 -1.27 4.70 6.82
N GLY A 158 -2.51 5.08 7.18
CA GLY A 158 -2.82 6.34 7.83
C GLY A 158 -2.18 6.47 9.21
N GLY A 159 -2.37 5.50 10.08
CA GLY A 159 -1.81 5.51 11.44
C GLY A 159 -0.28 5.51 11.43
N ASN A 160 0.34 4.66 10.60
CA ASN A 160 1.79 4.64 10.48
C ASN A 160 2.35 5.93 9.86
N MET A 161 1.61 6.56 8.93
CA MET A 161 2.03 7.85 8.37
C MET A 161 2.04 8.95 9.43
N LEU A 162 1.04 9.02 10.31
CA LEU A 162 1.03 9.94 11.46
C LEU A 162 2.26 9.74 12.38
N LYS A 163 2.58 8.47 12.68
CA LYS A 163 3.77 8.09 13.46
C LYS A 163 5.06 8.58 12.79
N ILE A 164 5.18 8.38 11.48
CA ILE A 164 6.37 8.75 10.72
C ILE A 164 6.49 10.27 10.58
N LEU A 165 5.40 11.00 10.31
CA LEU A 165 5.38 12.46 10.29
C LEU A 165 5.86 13.04 11.62
N SER A 166 5.38 12.47 12.74
CA SER A 166 5.84 12.87 14.07
C SER A 166 7.32 12.56 14.31
N ARG A 167 7.81 11.41 13.86
CA ARG A 167 9.21 10.98 14.00
C ARG A 167 10.17 11.87 13.20
N ASP A 168 9.83 12.13 11.93
CA ASP A 168 10.75 12.72 10.97
C ASP A 168 10.71 14.27 10.95
N TYR A 169 9.54 14.85 11.25
CA TYR A 169 9.33 16.30 11.17
C TYR A 169 8.83 16.92 12.47
N GLY A 170 8.43 16.11 13.45
CA GLY A 170 7.93 16.61 14.74
C GLY A 170 6.76 17.58 14.53
N LYS A 171 6.87 18.77 15.16
CA LYS A 171 5.83 19.82 15.09
C LYS A 171 5.82 20.59 13.77
N ASN A 172 6.80 20.39 12.90
CA ASN A 172 6.84 21.06 11.60
C ASN A 172 5.80 20.45 10.63
N ALA A 173 5.51 19.15 10.73
CA ALA A 173 4.42 18.55 9.95
C ALA A 173 3.07 18.86 10.63
N GLN A 174 2.37 19.87 10.13
CA GLN A 174 1.07 20.27 10.63
C GLN A 174 -0.04 19.55 9.84
N VAL A 175 -0.66 18.54 10.44
CA VAL A 175 -1.86 17.91 9.85
C VAL A 175 -3.02 18.88 10.01
N VAL A 176 -3.51 19.44 8.90
CA VAL A 176 -4.59 20.45 8.88
C VAL A 176 -5.95 19.90 8.46
N GLY A 177 -5.97 18.69 7.93
CA GLY A 177 -7.19 17.97 7.60
C GLY A 177 -6.92 16.48 7.53
N ILE A 178 -7.81 15.70 8.14
CA ILE A 178 -7.77 14.23 8.09
C ILE A 178 -9.20 13.69 8.09
N CYS A 179 -9.44 12.63 7.31
CA CYS A 179 -10.72 11.94 7.31
C CYS A 179 -10.55 10.42 7.16
N ASP A 180 -11.50 9.68 7.75
CA ASP A 180 -11.62 8.22 7.59
C ASP A 180 -13.07 7.80 7.28
N GLY A 181 -13.37 6.51 7.43
CA GLY A 181 -14.74 6.00 7.23
C GLY A 181 -15.76 6.57 8.20
N THR A 182 -15.33 7.10 9.35
CA THR A 182 -16.16 7.44 10.51
C THR A 182 -16.33 8.94 10.75
N ALA A 183 -15.31 9.74 10.42
CA ALA A 183 -15.31 11.19 10.72
C ALA A 183 -14.35 11.98 9.81
N THR A 184 -14.46 13.29 9.95
CA THR A 184 -13.54 14.30 9.40
C THR A 184 -13.11 15.25 10.51
N VAL A 185 -11.83 15.59 10.55
CA VAL A 185 -11.24 16.58 11.42
C VAL A 185 -10.47 17.60 10.57
N GLU A 186 -10.76 18.87 10.73
CA GLU A 186 -10.12 19.96 10.01
C GLU A 186 -9.72 21.07 11.01
N ASP A 187 -8.50 21.55 10.93
CA ASP A 187 -8.02 22.70 11.72
C ASP A 187 -6.88 23.41 10.97
N GLU A 188 -7.13 24.62 10.52
CA GLU A 188 -6.13 25.41 9.79
C GLU A 188 -4.88 25.75 10.64
N GLY A 189 -5.01 25.76 11.97
CA GLY A 189 -3.91 25.96 12.90
C GLY A 189 -3.07 24.70 13.15
N GLY A 190 -3.51 23.56 12.61
CA GLY A 190 -2.94 22.25 12.84
C GLY A 190 -3.71 21.47 13.91
N ILE A 191 -4.11 20.27 13.55
CA ILE A 191 -4.78 19.30 14.44
C ILE A 191 -3.76 18.83 15.50
N ASP A 192 -4.21 18.64 16.73
CA ASP A 192 -3.36 18.11 17.81
C ASP A 192 -2.80 16.73 17.43
N LEU A 193 -1.51 16.71 17.09
CA LEU A 193 -0.82 15.50 16.64
C LEU A 193 -0.73 14.45 17.76
N ASP A 194 -0.61 14.87 19.01
CA ASP A 194 -0.55 13.95 20.16
C ASP A 194 -1.88 13.21 20.32
N GLU A 195 -3.00 13.88 20.04
CA GLU A 195 -4.33 13.25 20.02
C GLU A 195 -4.48 12.26 18.87
N LEU A 196 -4.05 12.60 17.65
CA LEU A 196 -4.04 11.66 16.52
C LEU A 196 -3.16 10.43 16.82
N LEU A 197 -2.01 10.63 17.47
CA LEU A 197 -1.13 9.54 17.89
C LEU A 197 -1.74 8.71 19.05
N ARG A 198 -2.54 9.33 19.93
CA ARG A 198 -3.31 8.59 20.95
C ARG A 198 -4.31 7.63 20.30
N LEU A 199 -5.08 8.13 19.34
CA LEU A 199 -6.02 7.29 18.57
C LEU A 199 -5.29 6.13 17.88
N MET A 200 -4.20 6.43 17.20
CA MET A 200 -3.37 5.42 16.51
C MET A 200 -2.86 4.33 17.47
N ARG A 201 -2.28 4.71 18.63
CA ARG A 201 -1.78 3.75 19.63
C ARG A 201 -2.88 2.90 20.23
N SER A 202 -4.09 3.45 20.35
CA SER A 202 -5.27 2.76 20.88
C SER A 202 -6.06 2.02 19.79
N ASN A 203 -5.61 2.07 18.53
CA ASN A 203 -6.32 1.53 17.35
C ASN A 203 -7.78 1.99 17.30
N LEU A 204 -8.00 3.29 17.51
CA LEU A 204 -9.31 3.94 17.49
C LEU A 204 -9.49 4.78 16.22
N PRO A 205 -10.71 4.81 15.64
CA PRO A 205 -11.03 5.62 14.48
C PRO A 205 -11.13 7.11 14.83
N LEU A 206 -11.22 7.98 13.81
CA LEU A 206 -11.40 9.41 14.00
C LEU A 206 -12.69 9.79 14.73
N ALA A 207 -13.72 8.95 14.74
CA ALA A 207 -14.94 9.19 15.52
C ALA A 207 -14.68 9.38 17.03
N ASP A 208 -13.56 8.81 17.53
CA ASP A 208 -13.15 8.91 18.94
C ASP A 208 -12.18 10.10 19.20
N PHE A 209 -12.07 11.05 18.25
CA PHE A 209 -11.26 12.25 18.40
C PHE A 209 -11.87 13.18 19.45
N ASP A 210 -11.03 13.69 20.35
CA ASP A 210 -11.44 14.65 21.36
C ASP A 210 -11.58 16.06 20.74
N ALA A 211 -12.83 16.47 20.48
CA ALA A 211 -13.13 17.74 19.85
C ALA A 211 -12.67 18.98 20.65
N ASP A 212 -12.45 18.84 21.97
CA ASP A 212 -11.91 19.91 22.81
C ASP A 212 -10.43 20.23 22.50
N LYS A 213 -9.78 19.36 21.71
CA LYS A 213 -8.41 19.57 21.22
C LYS A 213 -8.32 20.42 19.95
N LEU A 214 -9.45 20.79 19.35
CA LEU A 214 -9.47 21.66 18.18
C LEU A 214 -9.19 23.11 18.55
N GLY A 215 -8.44 23.78 17.70
CA GLY A 215 -8.24 25.22 17.75
C GLY A 215 -9.50 26.01 17.37
N ARG A 216 -9.42 27.33 17.53
CA ARG A 216 -10.54 28.20 17.18
C ARG A 216 -10.82 28.14 15.67
N GLY A 217 -12.01 27.66 15.30
CA GLY A 217 -12.43 27.50 13.91
C GLY A 217 -12.19 26.09 13.37
N GLY A 218 -11.61 25.19 14.16
CA GLY A 218 -11.51 23.78 13.84
C GLY A 218 -12.87 23.13 13.72
N ARG A 219 -12.96 22.07 12.94
CA ARG A 219 -14.18 21.33 12.64
C ARG A 219 -13.99 19.84 12.91
N PHE A 220 -14.95 19.25 13.63
CA PHE A 220 -15.10 17.81 13.77
C PHE A 220 -16.50 17.41 13.29
N ALA A 221 -16.60 16.43 12.41
CA ALA A 221 -17.86 15.96 11.87
C ALA A 221 -17.88 14.43 11.73
N LEU A 222 -18.85 13.78 12.37
CA LEU A 222 -19.11 12.36 12.22
C LEU A 222 -19.72 12.07 10.84
N ALA A 223 -19.34 10.97 10.21
CA ALA A 223 -19.83 10.54 8.90
C ALA A 223 -21.15 9.71 8.99
N ASP A 224 -21.86 9.77 10.09
CA ASP A 224 -23.14 9.11 10.33
C ASP A 224 -24.34 9.86 9.73
N THR A 225 -24.20 11.17 9.49
CA THR A 225 -25.19 12.03 8.83
C THR A 225 -24.85 12.23 7.35
N THR A 226 -25.81 12.72 6.57
CA THR A 226 -25.56 13.08 5.15
C THR A 226 -24.57 14.23 5.05
N GLU A 227 -24.71 15.27 5.85
CA GLU A 227 -23.79 16.41 5.91
C GLU A 227 -22.38 15.98 6.30
N GLY A 228 -22.23 15.15 7.33
CA GLY A 228 -20.92 14.64 7.73
C GLY A 228 -20.26 13.77 6.68
N ARG A 229 -21.03 12.95 5.95
CA ARG A 229 -20.52 12.19 4.80
C ARG A 229 -20.06 13.10 3.66
N ASP A 230 -20.79 14.17 3.37
CA ASP A 230 -20.43 15.13 2.33
C ASP A 230 -19.16 15.89 2.72
N LEU A 231 -19.02 16.30 4.00
CA LEU A 231 -17.80 16.90 4.52
C LEU A 231 -16.60 15.96 4.37
N ARG A 232 -16.75 14.69 4.74
CA ARG A 232 -15.71 13.67 4.57
C ARG A 232 -15.33 13.49 3.10
N ASN A 233 -16.33 13.33 2.23
CA ASN A 233 -16.12 13.04 0.81
C ASN A 233 -15.46 14.20 0.04
N THR A 234 -15.51 15.42 0.58
CA THR A 234 -14.99 16.63 -0.05
C THR A 234 -13.86 17.29 0.73
N MET A 235 -13.40 16.71 1.84
CA MET A 235 -12.33 17.26 2.68
C MET A 235 -11.08 17.60 1.85
N HIS A 236 -10.62 16.67 1.02
CA HIS A 236 -9.45 16.82 0.16
C HIS A 236 -9.58 17.95 -0.87
N ASN A 237 -10.80 18.39 -1.21
CA ASN A 237 -11.04 19.49 -2.12
C ASN A 237 -11.03 20.86 -1.41
N ARG A 238 -11.29 20.90 -0.10
CA ARG A 238 -11.52 22.15 0.65
C ARG A 238 -10.32 22.55 1.50
N VAL A 239 -9.59 21.58 2.04
CA VAL A 239 -8.48 21.84 2.96
C VAL A 239 -7.25 22.22 2.15
N LYS A 240 -6.85 23.49 2.24
CA LYS A 240 -5.62 23.97 1.63
C LYS A 240 -4.41 23.51 2.43
N ALA A 241 -3.47 22.83 1.79
CA ALA A 241 -2.23 22.33 2.38
C ALA A 241 -1.07 22.36 1.37
N ASP A 242 0.16 22.19 1.84
CA ASP A 242 1.33 22.07 0.97
C ASP A 242 1.35 20.71 0.26
N VAL A 243 0.78 19.69 0.91
CA VAL A 243 0.69 18.34 0.35
C VAL A 243 -0.58 17.60 0.81
N LEU A 244 -1.16 16.83 -0.11
CA LEU A 244 -2.18 15.83 0.18
C LEU A 244 -1.52 14.44 0.16
N VAL A 245 -1.72 13.66 1.25
CA VAL A 245 -1.25 12.27 1.36
C VAL A 245 -2.45 11.34 1.54
N PRO A 246 -3.04 10.83 0.45
CA PRO A 246 -4.08 9.83 0.56
C PRO A 246 -3.51 8.52 1.12
N CYS A 247 -3.89 8.14 2.35
CA CYS A 247 -3.50 6.90 3.01
C CYS A 247 -4.64 5.88 3.10
N GLY A 248 -5.84 6.28 2.72
CA GLY A 248 -7.05 5.47 2.65
C GLY A 248 -8.08 6.19 1.79
N GLY A 249 -9.18 5.51 1.50
CA GLY A 249 -10.26 6.05 0.68
C GLY A 249 -10.77 5.03 -0.34
N ARG A 250 -11.80 5.41 -1.07
CA ARG A 250 -12.35 4.56 -2.14
C ARG A 250 -11.54 4.72 -3.41
N PRO A 251 -11.44 3.66 -4.24
CA PRO A 251 -10.92 3.80 -5.59
C PRO A 251 -11.67 4.88 -6.37
N ALA A 252 -10.94 5.62 -7.22
CA ALA A 252 -11.49 6.70 -8.04
C ALA A 252 -12.19 7.82 -7.22
N THR A 253 -11.70 8.11 -6.02
CA THR A 253 -12.19 9.25 -5.22
C THR A 253 -12.06 10.55 -5.98
N ILE A 254 -10.92 10.78 -6.65
CA ILE A 254 -10.76 11.83 -7.65
C ILE A 254 -10.73 11.17 -9.04
N ASN A 255 -11.62 11.59 -9.92
CA ASN A 255 -11.82 10.99 -11.24
C ASN A 255 -12.11 12.06 -12.30
N GLU A 256 -12.34 11.62 -13.53
CA GLU A 256 -12.55 12.48 -14.70
C GLU A 256 -13.76 13.42 -14.54
N ASP A 257 -14.76 13.02 -13.76
CA ASP A 257 -15.99 13.79 -13.58
C ASP A 257 -15.88 14.86 -12.48
N ASN A 258 -14.99 14.65 -11.48
CA ASN A 258 -14.96 15.47 -10.26
C ASN A 258 -13.62 16.18 -9.96
N TRP A 259 -12.54 15.93 -10.70
CA TRP A 259 -11.22 16.49 -10.43
C TRP A 259 -11.19 18.02 -10.33
N ARG A 260 -12.09 18.72 -11.07
CA ARG A 260 -12.21 20.18 -10.96
C ARG A 260 -12.64 20.66 -9.58
N GLY A 261 -13.30 19.80 -8.78
CA GLY A 261 -13.60 20.09 -7.39
C GLY A 261 -12.35 20.24 -6.50
N PHE A 262 -11.21 19.73 -6.95
CA PHE A 262 -9.92 19.92 -6.27
C PHE A 262 -9.35 21.34 -6.46
N LEU A 263 -9.88 22.10 -7.43
CA LEU A 263 -9.52 23.49 -7.65
C LEU A 263 -10.49 24.41 -6.89
N GLY A 264 -9.94 25.44 -6.24
CA GLY A 264 -10.74 26.50 -5.62
C GLY A 264 -11.43 27.38 -6.67
N GLU A 265 -12.26 28.31 -6.22
CA GLU A 265 -12.90 29.31 -7.08
C GLU A 265 -11.87 30.20 -7.81
N ASP A 266 -10.67 30.34 -7.25
CA ASP A 266 -9.52 31.04 -7.83
C ASP A 266 -8.77 30.20 -8.89
N GLY A 267 -9.18 28.95 -9.12
CA GLY A 267 -8.51 28.00 -10.02
C GLY A 267 -7.27 27.32 -9.41
N GLU A 268 -6.88 27.68 -8.19
CA GLU A 268 -5.72 27.10 -7.51
C GLU A 268 -6.07 25.75 -6.87
N PRO A 269 -5.19 24.74 -6.95
CA PRO A 269 -5.45 23.44 -6.35
C PRO A 269 -5.50 23.51 -4.81
N ALA A 270 -6.25 22.60 -4.18
CA ALA A 270 -6.26 22.46 -2.74
C ALA A 270 -4.84 22.18 -2.19
N CYS A 271 -4.07 21.38 -2.92
CA CYS A 271 -2.66 21.10 -2.63
C CYS A 271 -1.87 21.08 -3.95
N PRO A 272 -0.69 21.72 -4.04
CA PRO A 272 0.15 21.67 -5.25
C PRO A 272 0.89 20.34 -5.41
N LEU A 273 0.92 19.52 -4.34
CA LEU A 273 1.61 18.23 -4.30
C LEU A 273 0.68 17.14 -3.78
N ILE A 274 0.71 15.97 -4.39
CA ILE A 274 0.00 14.77 -3.91
C ILE A 274 0.96 13.58 -3.90
N VAL A 275 0.98 12.81 -2.79
CA VAL A 275 1.76 11.56 -2.66
C VAL A 275 0.81 10.44 -2.25
N GLU A 276 0.49 9.53 -3.18
CA GLU A 276 -0.57 8.54 -3.00
C GLU A 276 -0.08 7.30 -2.24
N GLY A 277 -0.43 7.18 -0.96
CA GLY A 277 -0.28 5.94 -0.20
C GLY A 277 -1.41 4.93 -0.48
N ALA A 278 -2.63 5.41 -0.72
CA ALA A 278 -3.78 4.57 -1.04
C ALA A 278 -3.77 4.15 -2.52
N ASN A 279 -4.18 2.90 -2.79
CA ASN A 279 -4.29 2.40 -4.16
C ASN A 279 -5.47 3.05 -4.88
N LEU A 280 -5.24 3.45 -6.14
CA LEU A 280 -6.28 3.92 -7.08
C LEU A 280 -7.10 5.11 -6.58
N PHE A 281 -6.56 5.93 -5.68
CA PHE A 281 -7.30 7.08 -5.14
C PHE A 281 -7.65 8.10 -6.22
N ILE A 282 -6.72 8.34 -7.15
CA ILE A 282 -6.92 9.23 -8.32
C ILE A 282 -6.86 8.39 -9.60
N THR A 283 -7.82 8.59 -10.49
CA THR A 283 -7.79 7.93 -11.80
C THR A 283 -6.67 8.48 -12.71
N PRO A 284 -6.18 7.68 -13.68
CA PRO A 284 -5.12 8.15 -14.59
C PRO A 284 -5.49 9.44 -15.34
N GLY A 285 -6.74 9.56 -15.82
CA GLY A 285 -7.19 10.75 -16.54
C GLY A 285 -7.26 11.98 -15.63
N ALA A 286 -7.72 11.81 -14.38
CA ALA A 286 -7.74 12.89 -13.40
C ALA A 286 -6.33 13.34 -12.99
N ARG A 287 -5.37 12.42 -12.83
CA ARG A 287 -3.95 12.77 -12.57
C ARG A 287 -3.39 13.65 -13.69
N GLU A 288 -3.63 13.26 -14.94
CA GLU A 288 -3.13 14.01 -16.09
C GLU A 288 -3.82 15.37 -16.17
N ALA A 289 -5.14 15.47 -15.97
CA ALA A 289 -5.87 16.73 -15.97
C ALA A 289 -5.38 17.71 -14.88
N LEU A 290 -5.17 17.23 -13.65
CA LEU A 290 -4.63 18.03 -12.54
C LEU A 290 -3.20 18.54 -12.84
N PHE A 291 -2.38 17.71 -13.48
CA PHE A 291 -1.04 18.14 -13.89
C PHE A 291 -1.11 19.20 -15.00
N GLN A 292 -1.84 18.96 -16.07
CA GLN A 292 -1.88 19.83 -17.25
C GLN A 292 -2.58 21.17 -17.00
N GLU A 293 -3.68 21.16 -16.24
CA GLU A 293 -4.51 22.34 -16.05
C GLU A 293 -4.16 23.13 -14.77
N ALA A 294 -3.55 22.49 -13.76
CA ALA A 294 -3.25 23.14 -12.48
C ALA A 294 -1.82 22.92 -11.98
N GLY A 295 -0.97 22.26 -12.74
CA GLY A 295 0.44 22.04 -12.39
C GLY A 295 0.66 21.17 -11.15
N VAL A 296 -0.34 20.37 -10.72
CA VAL A 296 -0.24 19.54 -9.53
C VAL A 296 0.79 18.43 -9.76
N ALA A 297 1.81 18.38 -8.91
CA ALA A 297 2.78 17.28 -8.90
C ALA A 297 2.16 16.07 -8.18
N ILE A 298 2.09 14.92 -8.85
CA ILE A 298 1.45 13.72 -8.29
C ILE A 298 2.42 12.55 -8.33
N VAL A 299 2.88 12.11 -7.16
CA VAL A 299 3.55 10.81 -7.02
C VAL A 299 2.45 9.75 -6.89
N LYS A 300 2.31 8.92 -7.93
CA LYS A 300 1.23 7.93 -7.98
C LYS A 300 1.43 6.78 -6.99
N ASP A 301 0.34 6.10 -6.68
CA ASP A 301 0.22 4.99 -5.75
C ASP A 301 1.24 3.87 -5.96
N SER A 302 1.37 3.36 -7.19
CA SER A 302 2.26 2.23 -7.49
C SER A 302 3.76 2.56 -7.35
N SER A 303 4.14 3.82 -7.26
CA SER A 303 5.47 4.25 -6.87
C SER A 303 5.59 4.43 -5.36
N ALA A 304 4.74 5.26 -4.76
CA ALA A 304 4.87 5.62 -3.35
C ALA A 304 4.62 4.44 -2.40
N ASN A 305 3.63 3.58 -2.66
CA ASN A 305 3.21 2.53 -1.74
C ASN A 305 3.82 1.14 -2.01
N LYS A 306 4.74 0.99 -2.94
CA LYS A 306 5.25 -0.32 -3.36
C LYS A 306 6.12 -1.05 -2.33
N CYS A 307 6.58 -0.38 -1.28
CA CYS A 307 7.43 -1.00 -0.26
C CYS A 307 6.77 -2.21 0.42
N GLY A 308 5.45 -2.21 0.61
CA GLY A 308 4.72 -3.38 1.10
C GLY A 308 4.91 -4.60 0.20
N VAL A 309 4.80 -4.42 -1.10
CA VAL A 309 4.96 -5.52 -2.08
C VAL A 309 6.40 -6.01 -2.14
N ILE A 310 7.39 -5.10 -2.11
CA ILE A 310 8.81 -5.45 -2.11
C ILE A 310 9.18 -6.17 -0.80
N CYS A 311 8.66 -5.74 0.35
CA CYS A 311 8.86 -6.40 1.63
C CYS A 311 8.48 -7.87 1.59
N SER A 312 7.34 -8.21 1.00
CA SER A 312 6.89 -9.60 0.87
C SER A 312 7.91 -10.47 0.13
N SER A 313 8.59 -9.95 -0.87
CA SER A 313 9.64 -10.68 -1.60
C SER A 313 10.84 -11.00 -0.70
N TYR A 314 11.30 -10.04 0.11
CA TYR A 314 12.38 -10.28 1.07
C TYR A 314 11.97 -11.23 2.19
N GLU A 315 10.73 -11.11 2.68
CA GLU A 315 10.17 -12.04 3.67
C GLU A 315 10.18 -13.48 3.14
N ILE A 316 9.70 -13.68 1.91
CA ILE A 316 9.66 -15.00 1.27
C ILE A 316 11.08 -15.53 1.06
N ALA A 317 12.02 -14.72 0.59
CA ALA A 317 13.41 -15.12 0.44
C ALA A 317 14.02 -15.57 1.79
N ALA A 318 13.79 -14.81 2.86
CA ALA A 318 14.22 -15.19 4.21
C ALA A 318 13.56 -16.51 4.66
N SER A 319 12.27 -16.69 4.39
CA SER A 319 11.55 -17.93 4.74
C SER A 319 12.02 -19.16 3.95
N MET A 320 12.65 -18.98 2.80
CA MET A 320 13.25 -20.08 2.02
C MET A 320 14.67 -20.43 2.50
N LEU A 321 15.37 -19.49 3.10
CA LEU A 321 16.76 -19.63 3.51
C LEU A 321 16.94 -20.02 4.98
N LEU A 322 16.01 -19.62 5.85
CA LEU A 322 16.10 -19.79 7.30
C LEU A 322 15.07 -20.78 7.81
N SER A 323 15.44 -21.54 8.81
CA SER A 323 14.48 -22.28 9.63
C SER A 323 13.59 -21.32 10.41
N ARG A 324 12.49 -21.85 10.97
CA ARG A 324 11.58 -21.07 11.81
C ARG A 324 12.30 -20.46 13.01
N GLU A 325 13.12 -21.27 13.66
CA GLU A 325 13.91 -20.91 14.84
C GLU A 325 14.90 -19.79 14.51
N GLU A 326 15.69 -19.94 13.44
CA GLU A 326 16.65 -18.94 12.99
C GLU A 326 15.98 -17.62 12.60
N PHE A 327 14.80 -17.69 11.96
CA PHE A 327 14.04 -16.48 11.61
C PHE A 327 13.59 -15.75 12.89
N LEU A 328 13.04 -16.46 13.88
CA LEU A 328 12.56 -15.86 15.12
C LEU A 328 13.68 -15.26 15.97
N GLU A 329 14.81 -15.94 16.06
CA GLU A 329 16.00 -15.46 16.78
C GLU A 329 16.57 -14.16 16.17
N ASN A 330 16.43 -13.99 14.86
CA ASN A 330 16.97 -12.85 14.12
C ASN A 330 15.89 -11.87 13.62
N LYS A 331 14.64 -12.01 14.05
CA LYS A 331 13.48 -11.28 13.49
C LYS A 331 13.69 -9.76 13.47
N GLU A 332 14.14 -9.17 14.55
CA GLU A 332 14.37 -7.71 14.62
C GLU A 332 15.43 -7.25 13.62
N ALA A 333 16.54 -7.99 13.51
CA ALA A 333 17.61 -7.66 12.55
C ALA A 333 17.15 -7.81 11.10
N ILE A 334 16.35 -8.86 10.81
CA ILE A 334 15.76 -9.07 9.48
C ILE A 334 14.82 -7.94 9.14
N VAL A 335 13.88 -7.58 10.03
CA VAL A 335 12.92 -6.50 9.82
C VAL A 335 13.63 -5.18 9.60
N GLN A 336 14.59 -4.82 10.45
CA GLN A 336 15.33 -3.58 10.33
C GLN A 336 16.13 -3.54 9.02
N GLY A 337 16.82 -4.62 8.67
CA GLY A 337 17.56 -4.72 7.40
C GLY A 337 16.67 -4.58 6.18
N VAL A 338 15.47 -5.17 6.21
CA VAL A 338 14.48 -5.02 5.14
C VAL A 338 13.98 -3.57 5.06
N LEU A 339 13.61 -2.94 6.18
CA LEU A 339 13.15 -1.55 6.19
C LEU A 339 14.22 -0.60 5.65
N ASP A 340 15.48 -0.77 6.03
CA ASP A 340 16.58 0.07 5.56
C ASP A 340 16.79 -0.12 4.05
N LYS A 341 16.73 -1.36 3.56
CA LYS A 341 16.80 -1.63 2.12
C LYS A 341 15.63 -0.99 1.36
N LEU A 342 14.41 -1.08 1.89
CA LEU A 342 13.23 -0.47 1.28
C LEU A 342 13.33 1.04 1.19
N ARG A 343 13.83 1.70 2.24
CA ARG A 343 14.06 3.16 2.23
C ARG A 343 15.05 3.56 1.15
N VAL A 344 16.17 2.84 1.01
CA VAL A 344 17.16 3.10 -0.04
C VAL A 344 16.55 2.96 -1.44
N LEU A 345 15.79 1.89 -1.68
CA LEU A 345 15.14 1.65 -2.98
C LEU A 345 14.09 2.72 -3.30
N ALA A 346 13.27 3.08 -2.31
CA ALA A 346 12.28 4.14 -2.46
C ALA A 346 12.93 5.50 -2.75
N GLU A 347 14.03 5.83 -2.07
CA GLU A 347 14.76 7.08 -2.29
C GLU A 347 15.39 7.14 -3.68
N GLN A 348 16.02 6.06 -4.13
CA GLN A 348 16.62 5.98 -5.46
C GLN A 348 15.58 6.20 -6.56
N GLU A 349 14.40 5.58 -6.45
CA GLU A 349 13.34 5.76 -7.44
C GLU A 349 12.71 7.15 -7.35
N ALA A 350 12.43 7.65 -6.14
CA ALA A 350 11.90 9.00 -5.97
C ALA A 350 12.83 10.05 -6.59
N GLN A 351 14.13 9.97 -6.33
CA GLN A 351 15.13 10.84 -6.92
C GLN A 351 15.21 10.70 -8.45
N LEU A 352 15.04 9.49 -8.99
CA LEU A 352 15.01 9.26 -10.42
C LEU A 352 13.79 9.91 -11.07
N LEU A 353 12.61 9.76 -10.48
CA LEU A 353 11.36 10.37 -10.94
C LEU A 353 11.47 11.89 -11.02
N PHE A 354 11.93 12.53 -9.96
CA PHE A 354 12.04 14.00 -9.94
C PHE A 354 13.17 14.51 -10.84
N ARG A 355 14.26 13.76 -11.04
CA ARG A 355 15.27 14.09 -12.07
C ARG A 355 14.70 14.02 -13.48
N GLN A 356 13.86 13.02 -13.78
CA GLN A 356 13.17 12.91 -15.06
C GLN A 356 12.26 14.13 -15.29
N GLN A 357 11.50 14.54 -14.28
CA GLN A 357 10.64 15.71 -14.37
C GLN A 357 11.42 17.01 -14.60
N LEU A 358 12.62 17.15 -14.02
CA LEU A 358 13.47 18.32 -14.28
C LEU A 358 13.96 18.39 -15.72
N THR A 359 14.20 17.24 -16.37
CA THR A 359 14.65 17.17 -17.77
C THR A 359 13.50 17.19 -18.76
N HIS A 360 12.32 16.74 -18.35
CA HIS A 360 11.09 16.65 -19.13
C HIS A 360 9.90 17.22 -18.35
N PRO A 361 9.86 18.54 -18.11
CA PRO A 361 8.83 19.18 -17.30
C PRO A 361 7.42 19.07 -17.88
N GLU A 362 7.31 18.79 -19.18
CA GLU A 362 6.05 18.55 -19.88
C GLU A 362 5.43 17.16 -19.59
N VAL A 363 6.21 16.25 -18.98
CA VAL A 363 5.75 14.88 -18.66
C VAL A 363 5.41 14.78 -17.19
N SER A 364 4.18 14.32 -16.89
CA SER A 364 3.75 14.13 -15.51
C SER A 364 4.57 13.03 -14.78
N LEU A 365 4.75 13.13 -13.46
CA LEU A 365 5.43 12.10 -12.66
C LEU A 365 4.77 10.71 -12.81
N PRO A 366 3.43 10.57 -12.88
CA PRO A 366 2.79 9.29 -13.19
C PRO A 366 3.24 8.68 -14.52
N ASN A 367 3.35 9.48 -15.57
CA ASN A 367 3.81 9.02 -16.88
C ASN A 367 5.30 8.70 -16.87
N SER A 368 6.13 9.51 -16.21
CA SER A 368 7.55 9.20 -15.98
C SER A 368 7.74 7.87 -15.25
N SER A 369 6.92 7.57 -14.26
CA SER A 369 6.97 6.27 -13.53
C SER A 369 6.66 5.09 -14.46
N VAL A 370 5.70 5.23 -15.38
CA VAL A 370 5.39 4.18 -16.37
C VAL A 370 6.58 3.98 -17.33
N GLU A 371 7.20 5.05 -17.80
CA GLU A 371 8.37 4.96 -18.69
C GLU A 371 9.58 4.32 -17.99
N ILE A 372 9.85 4.67 -16.72
CA ILE A 372 10.89 4.00 -15.91
C ILE A 372 10.62 2.51 -15.82
N SER A 373 9.38 2.11 -15.53
CA SER A 373 8.99 0.70 -15.50
C SER A 373 9.23 -0.01 -16.83
N ALA A 374 8.84 0.62 -17.93
CA ALA A 374 9.08 0.09 -19.27
C ALA A 374 10.57 -0.04 -19.58
N GLN A 375 11.38 0.94 -19.18
CA GLN A 375 12.83 0.90 -19.38
C GLN A 375 13.50 -0.22 -18.56
N ILE A 376 13.09 -0.43 -17.33
CA ILE A 376 13.56 -1.55 -16.48
C ILE A 376 13.30 -2.89 -17.19
N LEU A 377 12.10 -3.08 -17.73
CA LEU A 377 11.74 -4.31 -18.45
C LEU A 377 12.55 -4.51 -19.74
N ARG A 378 12.74 -3.45 -20.52
CA ARG A 378 13.59 -3.52 -21.72
C ARG A 378 15.04 -3.91 -21.37
N THR A 379 15.60 -3.28 -20.33
CA THR A 379 16.96 -3.57 -19.87
C THR A 379 17.09 -5.00 -19.36
N HIS A 380 16.11 -5.46 -18.56
CA HIS A 380 16.07 -6.85 -18.08
C HIS A 380 16.02 -7.86 -19.24
N GLY A 381 15.15 -7.63 -20.23
CA GLY A 381 15.09 -8.47 -21.45
C GLY A 381 16.42 -8.53 -22.19
N ALA A 382 17.05 -7.38 -22.42
CA ALA A 382 18.33 -7.31 -23.10
C ALA A 382 19.46 -8.03 -22.32
N ILE A 383 19.46 -7.96 -20.98
CA ILE A 383 20.41 -8.72 -20.15
C ILE A 383 20.20 -10.22 -20.29
N LEU A 384 18.93 -10.69 -20.24
CA LEU A 384 18.64 -12.11 -20.41
C LEU A 384 19.08 -12.64 -21.79
N GLU A 385 18.77 -11.91 -22.86
CA GLU A 385 19.21 -12.26 -24.23
C GLU A 385 20.74 -12.33 -24.33
N ALA A 386 21.45 -11.37 -23.74
CA ALA A 386 22.92 -11.39 -23.70
C ALA A 386 23.45 -12.61 -22.91
N MET A 387 22.84 -12.93 -21.74
CA MET A 387 23.24 -14.10 -20.96
C MET A 387 23.03 -15.42 -21.71
N ASP A 388 21.94 -15.53 -22.46
CA ASP A 388 21.68 -16.75 -23.24
C ASP A 388 22.68 -16.92 -24.40
N SER A 389 23.19 -15.83 -24.96
CA SER A 389 24.27 -15.87 -25.98
C SER A 389 25.59 -16.41 -25.41
N PHE A 390 25.92 -16.10 -24.14
CA PHE A 390 27.12 -16.62 -23.48
C PHE A 390 27.04 -18.11 -23.10
N LYS A 391 25.84 -18.70 -23.05
CA LYS A 391 25.66 -20.14 -22.75
C LYS A 391 25.84 -21.03 -24.01
N GLN A 392 25.87 -20.44 -25.19
CA GLN A 392 26.01 -21.13 -26.47
C GLN A 392 27.45 -21.24 -26.97
N ASP A 393 28.39 -20.52 -26.36
CA ASP A 393 29.82 -20.61 -26.57
C ASP A 393 30.50 -21.48 -25.48
#